data_190c02788bc1963d0344ca2541444329
#
_entry.id   190c02788bc1963d0344ca2541444329
#
_cell.length_a   1.000
_cell.length_b   1.000
_cell.length_c   1.000
_cell.angle_alpha   90.00
_cell.angle_beta   90.00
_cell.angle_gamma   90.00
#
_symmetry.space_group_name_H-M   'P 1'
#
loop_
_entity.id
_entity.type
_entity.pdbx_description
1 polymer ?
#
loop_
_entity_poly.entity_id
_entity_poly.type
_entity_poly.pdbx_seq_one_letter_code
_entity_poly.pdbx_strand_id
1 'polypeptide(L)'
;LTRGNLLEAPAEALVNTVNCVGYMGKGIALQFKQAFPANFKHYEAACHAGDLVPGKMMINDNGGLVNPRYIINFPTKRHWKGKSRIEDIESGLSALVADVQRLSIRSIAVPPLGCGLGGLEWRVVRPMIERAFAGLQDVQVLLFEPAGAPEAKAMPVRTERPHMTPARALFIKLMDAYSALDYSRTLLEVQKLAYFLQEAGEPLRLNYEAGHY
;
A
#
# COMPACT_ATOMS: atom_id res chain seq x y z
N LEU A 1 9.59 -2.42 -19.10
CA LEU A 1 9.87 -2.67 -17.67
C LEU A 1 10.48 -1.42 -17.05
N THR A 2 10.12 -1.12 -15.80
CA THR A 2 10.51 0.10 -15.08
C THR A 2 10.98 -0.27 -13.68
N ARG A 3 11.93 0.50 -13.15
CA ARG A 3 12.40 0.43 -11.75
C ARG A 3 12.19 1.78 -11.09
N GLY A 4 12.12 1.79 -9.78
CA GLY A 4 11.97 3.01 -8.99
C GLY A 4 10.68 3.04 -8.18
N ASN A 5 10.25 4.24 -7.79
CA ASN A 5 9.06 4.44 -6.98
C ASN A 5 7.81 4.54 -7.87
N LEU A 6 6.92 3.56 -7.79
CA LEU A 6 5.68 3.52 -8.58
C LEU A 6 4.78 4.74 -8.29
N LEU A 7 4.80 5.28 -7.07
CA LEU A 7 3.98 6.43 -6.69
C LEU A 7 4.39 7.73 -7.39
N GLU A 8 5.60 7.77 -7.95
CA GLU A 8 6.17 8.89 -8.71
C GLU A 8 6.12 8.64 -10.22
N ALA A 9 5.49 7.56 -10.65
CA ALA A 9 5.38 7.24 -12.08
C ALA A 9 4.61 8.34 -12.82
N PRO A 10 5.10 8.79 -14.00
CA PRO A 10 4.41 9.77 -14.81
C PRO A 10 3.25 9.11 -15.58
N ALA A 11 2.27 8.59 -14.86
CA ALA A 11 1.12 7.87 -15.39
C ALA A 11 -0.19 8.47 -14.92
N GLU A 12 -1.21 8.40 -15.76
CA GLU A 12 -2.57 8.84 -15.46
C GLU A 12 -3.22 7.97 -14.39
N ALA A 13 -2.91 6.67 -14.38
CA ALA A 13 -3.41 5.74 -13.38
C ALA A 13 -2.26 5.00 -12.67
N LEU A 14 -2.40 4.85 -11.36
CA LEU A 14 -1.51 4.01 -10.54
C LEU A 14 -2.29 2.84 -9.96
N VAL A 15 -1.75 1.63 -10.11
CA VAL A 15 -2.34 0.41 -9.54
C VAL A 15 -1.77 0.15 -8.16
N ASN A 16 -2.65 -0.01 -7.18
CA ASN A 16 -2.35 -0.38 -5.81
C ASN A 16 -2.80 -1.81 -5.53
N THR A 17 -1.91 -2.67 -5.03
CA THR A 17 -2.26 -4.05 -4.66
C THR A 17 -2.84 -4.10 -3.25
N VAL A 18 -4.09 -4.57 -3.11
CA VAL A 18 -4.82 -4.56 -1.85
C VAL A 18 -5.39 -5.93 -1.46
N ASN A 19 -5.91 -6.03 -0.23
CA ASN A 19 -6.78 -7.12 0.21
C ASN A 19 -8.24 -6.68 0.21
N CYS A 20 -9.17 -7.60 0.53
CA CYS A 20 -10.61 -7.32 0.55
C CYS A 20 -11.18 -7.00 1.94
N VAL A 21 -10.33 -6.77 2.96
CA VAL A 21 -10.77 -6.58 4.36
C VAL A 21 -10.33 -5.25 4.98
N GLY A 22 -9.95 -4.27 4.16
CA GLY A 22 -9.73 -2.89 4.61
C GLY A 22 -8.36 -2.57 5.21
N TYR A 23 -7.36 -3.45 5.11
CA TYR A 23 -6.04 -3.23 5.72
C TYR A 23 -4.96 -2.82 4.70
N MET A 24 -4.42 -1.63 4.85
CA MET A 24 -3.22 -1.15 4.14
C MET A 24 -2.07 -0.94 5.13
N GLY A 25 -1.54 -2.03 5.71
CA GLY A 25 -0.58 -1.98 6.83
C GLY A 25 0.88 -2.25 6.46
N LYS A 26 1.17 -2.76 5.24
CA LYS A 26 2.53 -3.12 4.81
C LYS A 26 2.71 -2.95 3.30
N GLY A 27 3.96 -2.90 2.87
CA GLY A 27 4.34 -2.88 1.46
C GLY A 27 3.80 -1.67 0.70
N ILE A 28 3.50 -1.85 -0.59
CA ILE A 28 3.02 -0.79 -1.45
C ILE A 28 1.66 -0.23 -0.99
N ALA A 29 0.78 -1.03 -0.43
CA ALA A 29 -0.51 -0.57 0.08
C ALA A 29 -0.35 0.47 1.20
N LEU A 30 0.61 0.28 2.12
CA LEU A 30 0.91 1.29 3.15
C LEU A 30 1.40 2.60 2.52
N GLN A 31 2.23 2.54 1.50
CA GLN A 31 2.71 3.73 0.79
C GLN A 31 1.54 4.48 0.14
N PHE A 32 0.60 3.77 -0.51
CA PHE A 32 -0.61 4.38 -1.06
C PHE A 32 -1.50 5.00 0.02
N LYS A 33 -1.65 4.34 1.18
CA LYS A 33 -2.39 4.90 2.32
C LYS A 33 -1.81 6.24 2.77
N GLN A 34 -0.48 6.34 2.83
CA GLN A 34 0.22 7.55 3.27
C GLN A 34 0.18 8.66 2.20
N ALA A 35 0.34 8.30 0.93
CA ALA A 35 0.34 9.23 -0.18
C ALA A 35 -1.06 9.70 -0.60
N PHE A 36 -2.08 8.84 -0.45
CA PHE A 36 -3.45 9.09 -0.90
C PHE A 36 -4.47 8.73 0.20
N PRO A 37 -4.56 9.51 1.29
CA PRO A 37 -5.42 9.19 2.44
C PRO A 37 -6.92 9.16 2.10
N ALA A 38 -7.37 9.95 1.13
CA ALA A 38 -8.76 9.90 0.65
C ALA A 38 -9.08 8.56 -0.04
N ASN A 39 -8.17 8.06 -0.90
CA ASN A 39 -8.29 6.73 -1.49
C ASN A 39 -8.40 5.63 -0.43
N PHE A 40 -7.61 5.73 0.66
CA PHE A 40 -7.68 4.75 1.74
C PHE A 40 -9.05 4.73 2.41
N LYS A 41 -9.66 5.90 2.70
CA LYS A 41 -11.00 5.98 3.31
C LYS A 41 -12.07 5.35 2.41
N HIS A 42 -12.04 5.60 1.11
CA HIS A 42 -12.97 5.00 0.15
C HIS A 42 -12.78 3.48 0.05
N TYR A 43 -11.52 3.02 0.00
CA TYR A 43 -11.20 1.60 -0.01
C TYR A 43 -11.69 0.88 1.26
N GLU A 44 -11.44 1.46 2.45
CA GLU A 44 -11.88 0.91 3.73
C GLU A 44 -13.40 0.78 3.78
N ALA A 45 -14.13 1.82 3.34
CA ALA A 45 -15.60 1.80 3.25
C ALA A 45 -16.10 0.72 2.28
N ALA A 46 -15.50 0.57 1.09
CA ALA A 46 -15.88 -0.45 0.12
C ALA A 46 -15.63 -1.88 0.66
N CYS A 47 -14.54 -2.09 1.42
CA CYS A 47 -14.30 -3.36 2.08
C CYS A 47 -15.34 -3.67 3.17
N HIS A 48 -15.71 -2.70 3.99
CA HIS A 48 -16.74 -2.88 5.03
C HIS A 48 -18.12 -3.16 4.44
N ALA A 49 -18.44 -2.59 3.27
CA ALA A 49 -19.68 -2.87 2.54
C ALA A 49 -19.66 -4.25 1.82
N GLY A 50 -18.51 -4.92 1.75
CA GLY A 50 -18.36 -6.18 1.00
C GLY A 50 -18.29 -5.99 -0.53
N ASP A 51 -18.12 -4.75 -1.00
CA ASP A 51 -18.14 -4.41 -2.43
C ASP A 51 -16.84 -4.79 -3.16
N LEU A 52 -15.74 -4.93 -2.42
CA LEU A 52 -14.43 -5.23 -2.97
C LEU A 52 -14.13 -6.72 -2.89
N VAL A 53 -14.09 -7.37 -4.04
CA VAL A 53 -13.80 -8.80 -4.19
C VAL A 53 -12.75 -9.01 -5.30
N PRO A 54 -12.03 -10.14 -5.34
CA PRO A 54 -11.16 -10.46 -6.46
C PRO A 54 -11.91 -10.40 -7.80
N GLY A 55 -11.25 -9.87 -8.83
CA GLY A 55 -11.88 -9.66 -10.14
C GLY A 55 -12.69 -8.36 -10.26
N LYS A 56 -12.77 -7.53 -9.22
CA LYS A 56 -13.43 -6.23 -9.25
C LYS A 56 -12.49 -5.13 -8.76
N MET A 57 -12.23 -4.13 -9.60
CA MET A 57 -11.42 -2.97 -9.21
C MET A 57 -12.22 -1.98 -8.36
N MET A 58 -11.56 -1.34 -7.40
CA MET A 58 -12.07 -0.14 -6.75
C MET A 58 -11.24 1.05 -7.23
N ILE A 59 -11.86 1.96 -7.95
CA ILE A 59 -11.19 3.09 -8.61
C ILE A 59 -11.54 4.37 -7.88
N ASN A 60 -10.51 5.09 -7.45
CA ASN A 60 -10.63 6.43 -6.91
C ASN A 60 -10.22 7.44 -7.99
N ASP A 61 -11.13 8.33 -8.39
CA ASP A 61 -10.82 9.47 -9.24
C ASP A 61 -10.43 10.65 -8.34
N ASN A 62 -9.21 11.12 -8.45
CA ASN A 62 -8.71 12.27 -7.69
C ASN A 62 -9.22 13.61 -8.21
N GLY A 63 -9.98 13.63 -9.33
CA GLY A 63 -10.63 14.82 -9.90
C GLY A 63 -9.69 15.91 -10.38
N GLY A 64 -8.38 15.63 -10.47
CA GLY A 64 -7.36 16.62 -10.77
C GLY A 64 -6.94 16.67 -12.24
N LEU A 65 -6.38 17.82 -12.65
CA LEU A 65 -5.68 17.96 -13.92
C LEU A 65 -4.25 17.44 -13.87
N VAL A 66 -3.79 17.02 -12.69
CA VAL A 66 -2.41 16.54 -12.43
C VAL A 66 -2.44 15.05 -12.14
N ASN A 67 -1.52 14.32 -12.76
CA ASN A 67 -1.37 12.88 -12.52
C ASN A 67 -0.83 12.57 -11.10
N PRO A 68 -1.22 11.44 -10.50
CA PRO A 68 -2.19 10.47 -11.04
C PRO A 68 -3.64 10.95 -10.88
N ARG A 69 -4.42 10.86 -11.96
CA ARG A 69 -5.86 11.06 -11.92
C ARG A 69 -6.57 9.90 -11.21
N TYR A 70 -6.17 8.67 -11.55
CA TYR A 70 -6.81 7.48 -11.00
C TYR A 70 -5.88 6.68 -10.08
N ILE A 71 -6.42 6.26 -8.93
CA ILE A 71 -5.82 5.20 -8.10
C ILE A 71 -6.71 3.98 -8.24
N ILE A 72 -6.16 2.88 -8.78
CA ILE A 72 -6.88 1.64 -9.02
C ILE A 72 -6.46 0.62 -7.97
N ASN A 73 -7.34 0.36 -7.01
CA ASN A 73 -7.12 -0.66 -6.00
C ASN A 73 -7.46 -2.04 -6.58
N PHE A 74 -6.45 -2.85 -6.77
CA PHE A 74 -6.52 -4.19 -7.34
C PHE A 74 -6.48 -5.24 -6.22
N PRO A 75 -7.56 -5.99 -5.97
CA PRO A 75 -7.59 -7.03 -4.95
C PRO A 75 -6.72 -8.22 -5.34
N THR A 76 -5.50 -8.28 -4.81
CA THR A 76 -4.57 -9.41 -5.01
C THR A 76 -4.68 -10.46 -3.92
N LYS A 77 -5.39 -10.15 -2.82
CA LYS A 77 -5.62 -11.04 -1.67
C LYS A 77 -7.04 -10.89 -1.16
N ARG A 78 -7.63 -11.99 -0.74
CA ARG A 78 -8.94 -11.99 -0.06
C ARG A 78 -8.82 -11.48 1.39
N HIS A 79 -7.73 -11.86 2.06
CA HIS A 79 -7.42 -11.46 3.43
C HIS A 79 -5.92 -11.12 3.57
N TRP A 80 -5.57 -10.17 4.42
CA TRP A 80 -4.19 -9.69 4.57
C TRP A 80 -3.19 -10.77 5.05
N LYS A 81 -3.64 -11.77 5.83
CA LYS A 81 -2.84 -12.94 6.25
C LYS A 81 -2.68 -13.98 5.14
N GLY A 82 -3.57 -13.99 4.16
CA GLY A 82 -3.59 -15.01 3.10
C GLY A 82 -2.52 -14.79 2.04
N LYS A 83 -2.37 -15.80 1.17
CA LYS A 83 -1.57 -15.73 -0.06
C LYS A 83 -2.42 -15.23 -1.22
N SER A 84 -1.78 -14.68 -2.24
CA SER A 84 -2.41 -14.39 -3.53
C SER A 84 -2.63 -15.68 -4.32
N ARG A 85 -3.64 -15.68 -5.17
CA ARG A 85 -3.97 -16.80 -6.05
C ARG A 85 -3.87 -16.34 -7.51
N ILE A 86 -3.41 -17.20 -8.39
CA ILE A 86 -3.25 -16.88 -9.81
C ILE A 86 -4.60 -16.55 -10.44
N GLU A 87 -5.66 -17.29 -10.09
CA GLU A 87 -7.01 -17.09 -10.60
C GLU A 87 -7.57 -15.69 -10.24
N ASP A 88 -7.23 -15.19 -9.03
CA ASP A 88 -7.61 -13.85 -8.57
C ASP A 88 -6.86 -12.75 -9.37
N ILE A 89 -5.61 -13.02 -9.77
CA ILE A 89 -4.83 -12.12 -10.64
C ILE A 89 -5.40 -12.14 -12.07
N GLU A 90 -5.71 -13.31 -12.60
CA GLU A 90 -6.23 -13.46 -13.96
C GLU A 90 -7.57 -12.75 -14.13
N SER A 91 -8.53 -13.02 -13.23
CA SER A 91 -9.83 -12.32 -13.23
C SER A 91 -9.68 -10.82 -13.00
N GLY A 92 -8.76 -10.41 -12.12
CA GLY A 92 -8.44 -9.01 -11.86
C GLY A 92 -7.85 -8.30 -13.07
N LEU A 93 -6.94 -8.93 -13.83
CA LEU A 93 -6.37 -8.36 -15.05
C LEU A 93 -7.44 -8.14 -16.12
N SER A 94 -8.37 -9.07 -16.29
CA SER A 94 -9.50 -8.91 -17.22
C SER A 94 -10.35 -7.69 -16.87
N ALA A 95 -10.68 -7.51 -15.58
CA ALA A 95 -11.43 -6.36 -15.09
C ALA A 95 -10.62 -5.06 -15.21
N LEU A 96 -9.32 -5.07 -14.90
CA LEU A 96 -8.44 -3.91 -15.02
C LEU A 96 -8.39 -3.39 -16.47
N VAL A 97 -8.23 -4.28 -17.44
CA VAL A 97 -8.21 -3.93 -18.87
C VAL A 97 -9.54 -3.31 -19.31
N ALA A 98 -10.66 -3.90 -18.89
CA ALA A 98 -11.99 -3.35 -19.16
C ALA A 98 -12.17 -1.93 -18.57
N ASP A 99 -11.70 -1.71 -17.33
CA ASP A 99 -11.76 -0.41 -16.69
C ASP A 99 -10.84 0.63 -17.36
N VAL A 100 -9.64 0.24 -17.79
CA VAL A 100 -8.71 1.10 -18.54
C VAL A 100 -9.36 1.57 -19.84
N GLN A 101 -10.04 0.68 -20.56
CA GLN A 101 -10.78 1.03 -21.78
C GLN A 101 -11.98 1.94 -21.49
N ARG A 102 -12.82 1.56 -20.52
CA ARG A 102 -14.03 2.30 -20.11
C ARG A 102 -13.72 3.73 -19.70
N LEU A 103 -12.60 3.94 -18.98
CA LEU A 103 -12.16 5.25 -18.50
C LEU A 103 -11.27 5.99 -19.49
N SER A 104 -10.96 5.38 -20.65
CA SER A 104 -10.06 5.94 -21.68
C SER A 104 -8.69 6.33 -21.12
N ILE A 105 -8.15 5.53 -20.18
CA ILE A 105 -6.83 5.75 -19.57
C ILE A 105 -5.76 5.54 -20.62
N ARG A 106 -4.84 6.48 -20.75
CA ARG A 106 -3.75 6.48 -21.75
C ARG A 106 -2.40 6.04 -21.18
N SER A 107 -2.21 6.13 -19.86
CA SER A 107 -1.00 5.65 -19.23
C SER A 107 -1.30 5.06 -17.85
N ILE A 108 -0.67 3.91 -17.55
CA ILE A 108 -0.91 3.17 -16.30
C ILE A 108 0.39 2.59 -15.76
N ALA A 109 0.61 2.74 -14.45
CA ALA A 109 1.71 2.12 -13.73
C ALA A 109 1.21 0.89 -12.96
N VAL A 110 1.78 -0.28 -13.26
CA VAL A 110 1.36 -1.57 -12.72
C VAL A 110 2.49 -2.16 -11.88
N PRO A 111 2.25 -2.47 -10.60
CA PRO A 111 3.22 -3.15 -9.72
C PRO A 111 3.27 -4.66 -10.03
N PRO A 112 4.23 -5.40 -9.44
CA PRO A 112 4.28 -6.86 -9.52
C PRO A 112 3.13 -7.48 -8.71
N LEU A 113 1.97 -7.65 -9.37
CA LEU A 113 0.71 -8.09 -8.78
C LEU A 113 0.85 -9.41 -8.00
N GLY A 114 0.62 -9.36 -6.69
CA GLY A 114 0.69 -10.54 -5.83
C GLY A 114 2.09 -11.11 -5.56
N CYS A 115 3.17 -10.53 -6.12
CA CYS A 115 4.53 -11.08 -6.03
C CYS A 115 5.29 -10.73 -4.74
N GLY A 116 4.86 -9.71 -4.01
CA GLY A 116 5.47 -9.35 -2.72
C GLY A 116 4.95 -10.27 -1.59
N LEU A 117 4.26 -9.68 -0.63
CA LEU A 117 3.62 -10.41 0.49
C LEU A 117 2.55 -11.41 0.03
N GLY A 118 2.16 -11.42 -1.24
CA GLY A 118 1.26 -12.40 -1.86
C GLY A 118 1.95 -13.73 -2.16
N GLY A 119 3.25 -13.72 -2.40
CA GLY A 119 4.06 -14.91 -2.59
C GLY A 119 3.99 -15.54 -3.99
N LEU A 120 3.42 -14.85 -4.98
CA LEU A 120 3.44 -15.30 -6.37
C LEU A 120 4.81 -15.03 -7.00
N GLU A 121 5.18 -15.88 -7.95
CA GLU A 121 6.44 -15.72 -8.69
C GLU A 121 6.30 -14.72 -9.83
N TRP A 122 7.20 -13.75 -9.88
CA TRP A 122 7.22 -12.73 -10.93
C TRP A 122 7.31 -13.30 -12.34
N ARG A 123 8.10 -14.38 -12.53
CA ARG A 123 8.22 -15.08 -13.83
C ARG A 123 6.89 -15.63 -14.36
N VAL A 124 5.90 -15.85 -13.47
CA VAL A 124 4.55 -16.32 -13.82
C VAL A 124 3.62 -15.15 -14.07
N VAL A 125 3.64 -14.15 -13.17
CA VAL A 125 2.70 -13.01 -13.21
C VAL A 125 3.03 -12.02 -14.30
N ARG A 126 4.31 -11.74 -14.58
CA ARG A 126 4.73 -10.80 -15.62
C ARG A 126 4.13 -11.11 -17.00
N PRO A 127 4.26 -12.34 -17.55
CA PRO A 127 3.67 -12.64 -18.87
C PRO A 127 2.14 -12.53 -18.87
N MET A 128 1.47 -12.71 -17.73
CA MET A 128 0.02 -12.53 -17.63
C MET A 128 -0.35 -11.05 -17.80
N ILE A 129 0.39 -10.14 -17.12
CA ILE A 129 0.17 -8.70 -17.27
C ILE A 129 0.46 -8.26 -18.73
N GLU A 130 1.60 -8.67 -19.29
CA GLU A 130 2.00 -8.34 -20.66
C GLU A 130 0.94 -8.79 -21.67
N ARG A 131 0.41 -10.01 -21.54
CA ARG A 131 -0.66 -10.53 -22.40
C ARG A 131 -1.98 -9.77 -22.24
N ALA A 132 -2.35 -9.43 -21.01
CA ALA A 132 -3.60 -8.72 -20.72
C ALA A 132 -3.63 -7.34 -21.42
N PHE A 133 -2.49 -6.65 -21.48
CA PHE A 133 -2.38 -5.33 -22.09
C PHE A 133 -1.98 -5.36 -23.57
N ALA A 134 -1.63 -6.52 -24.14
CA ALA A 134 -1.13 -6.63 -25.52
C ALA A 134 -2.07 -6.06 -26.58
N GLY A 135 -3.39 -6.08 -26.33
CA GLY A 135 -4.40 -5.53 -27.22
C GLY A 135 -4.63 -4.01 -27.11
N LEU A 136 -4.00 -3.34 -26.13
CA LEU A 136 -4.20 -1.91 -25.86
C LEU A 136 -3.05 -1.07 -26.45
N GLN A 137 -3.05 -0.88 -27.78
CA GLN A 137 -1.96 -0.19 -28.48
C GLN A 137 -1.82 1.29 -28.09
N ASP A 138 -2.91 1.94 -27.69
CA ASP A 138 -2.94 3.35 -27.31
C ASP A 138 -2.69 3.61 -25.81
N VAL A 139 -2.32 2.58 -25.05
CA VAL A 139 -2.08 2.68 -23.61
C VAL A 139 -0.62 2.44 -23.29
N GLN A 140 0.02 3.43 -22.72
CA GLN A 140 1.39 3.28 -22.18
C GLN A 140 1.35 2.53 -20.85
N VAL A 141 1.91 1.31 -20.80
CA VAL A 141 1.99 0.50 -19.59
C VAL A 141 3.40 0.57 -19.01
N LEU A 142 3.53 1.17 -17.82
CA LEU A 142 4.75 1.18 -17.03
C LEU A 142 4.71 0.00 -16.06
N LEU A 143 5.32 -1.11 -16.44
CA LEU A 143 5.36 -2.33 -15.62
C LEU A 143 6.57 -2.32 -14.69
N PHE A 144 6.33 -2.26 -13.38
CA PHE A 144 7.37 -2.21 -12.37
C PHE A 144 7.84 -3.61 -11.97
N GLU A 145 9.17 -3.77 -11.87
CA GLU A 145 9.78 -5.01 -11.38
C GLU A 145 9.69 -5.10 -9.84
N PRO A 146 9.74 -6.32 -9.25
CA PRO A 146 9.89 -6.49 -7.82
C PRO A 146 11.22 -5.86 -7.35
N ALA A 147 11.14 -4.65 -6.86
CA ALA A 147 12.24 -3.96 -6.19
C ALA A 147 11.78 -3.73 -4.75
N GLY A 148 12.54 -4.02 -3.74
CA GLY A 148 12.14 -3.82 -2.33
C GLY A 148 11.41 -2.49 -2.05
N ALA A 149 10.99 -2.26 -0.83
CA ALA A 149 10.36 -0.98 -0.47
C ALA A 149 11.38 0.17 -0.69
N PRO A 150 10.95 1.34 -1.21
CA PRO A 150 11.77 2.54 -1.25
C PRO A 150 12.23 2.91 0.16
N GLU A 151 13.31 3.67 0.27
CA GLU A 151 13.72 4.22 1.56
C GLU A 151 12.59 5.07 2.16
N ALA A 152 12.41 5.00 3.48
CA ALA A 152 11.32 5.71 4.18
C ALA A 152 11.34 7.23 3.90
N LYS A 153 12.52 7.81 3.69
CA LYS A 153 12.70 9.24 3.35
C LYS A 153 12.17 9.61 1.95
N ALA A 154 12.14 8.63 1.04
CA ALA A 154 11.68 8.81 -0.34
C ALA A 154 10.18 8.52 -0.51
N MET A 155 9.48 8.12 0.55
CA MET A 155 8.05 7.85 0.47
C MET A 155 7.23 9.14 0.60
N PRO A 156 6.34 9.45 -0.36
CA PRO A 156 5.46 10.60 -0.24
C PRO A 156 4.44 10.38 0.88
N VAL A 157 4.43 11.27 1.87
CA VAL A 157 3.48 11.24 2.99
C VAL A 157 2.62 12.51 2.92
N ARG A 158 1.31 12.34 2.66
CA ARG A 158 0.31 13.42 2.60
C ARG A 158 -0.72 13.34 3.73
N THR A 159 -0.47 12.49 4.73
CA THR A 159 -1.28 12.46 5.95
C THR A 159 -0.99 13.70 6.80
N GLU A 160 -2.02 14.22 7.46
CA GLU A 160 -1.84 15.29 8.44
C GLU A 160 -0.85 14.86 9.53
N ARG A 161 0.03 15.79 9.90
CA ARG A 161 0.94 15.54 11.03
C ARG A 161 0.10 15.41 12.31
N PRO A 162 0.30 14.35 13.10
CA PRO A 162 -0.38 14.24 14.37
C PRO A 162 -0.05 15.44 15.27
N HIS A 163 -1.05 15.98 15.96
CA HIS A 163 -0.80 17.01 16.95
C HIS A 163 0.22 16.56 17.99
N MET A 164 1.18 17.44 18.30
CA MET A 164 2.14 17.18 19.36
C MET A 164 1.42 17.25 20.70
N THR A 165 1.42 16.14 21.44
CA THR A 165 0.96 16.07 22.83
C THR A 165 2.17 15.95 23.76
N PRO A 166 2.05 16.30 25.05
CA PRO A 166 3.13 16.10 26.02
C PRO A 166 3.67 14.65 26.02
N ALA A 167 2.79 13.67 25.99
CA ALA A 167 3.15 12.25 25.90
C ALA A 167 3.97 11.92 24.64
N ARG A 168 3.57 12.45 23.48
CA ARG A 168 4.32 12.27 22.22
C ARG A 168 5.70 12.92 22.28
N ALA A 169 5.79 14.14 22.81
CA ALA A 169 7.04 14.85 22.96
C ALA A 169 8.00 14.10 23.90
N LEU A 170 7.48 13.62 25.03
CA LEU A 170 8.25 12.82 25.99
C LEU A 170 8.73 11.51 25.36
N PHE A 171 7.86 10.82 24.61
CA PHE A 171 8.23 9.57 23.95
C PHE A 171 9.29 9.77 22.85
N ILE A 172 9.18 10.83 22.03
CA ILE A 172 10.20 11.19 21.04
C ILE A 172 11.54 11.44 21.73
N LYS A 173 11.55 12.22 22.81
CA LYS A 173 12.76 12.50 23.59
C LYS A 173 13.39 11.24 24.19
N LEU A 174 12.55 10.31 24.66
CA LEU A 174 13.01 9.01 25.16
C LEU A 174 13.64 8.17 24.05
N MET A 175 13.04 8.13 22.86
CA MET A 175 13.61 7.44 21.69
C MET A 175 14.94 8.06 21.24
N ASP A 176 15.07 9.37 21.29
CA ASP A 176 16.33 10.05 20.94
C ASP A 176 17.43 9.75 21.96
N ALA A 177 17.12 9.77 23.26
CA ALA A 177 18.04 9.39 24.31
C ALA A 177 18.48 7.92 24.19
N TYR A 178 17.56 7.01 23.89
CA TYR A 178 17.86 5.60 23.64
C TYR A 178 18.78 5.39 22.44
N SER A 179 18.59 6.16 21.37
CA SER A 179 19.43 6.08 20.17
C SER A 179 20.83 6.67 20.39
N ALA A 180 20.98 7.63 21.29
CA ALA A 180 22.28 8.18 21.65
C ALA A 180 23.23 7.15 22.32
N LEU A 181 22.68 6.02 22.78
CA LEU A 181 23.41 4.87 23.33
C LEU A 181 23.74 3.81 22.27
N ASP A 182 23.65 4.14 20.99
CA ASP A 182 23.95 3.26 19.84
C ASP A 182 22.99 2.05 19.69
N TYR A 183 21.82 2.11 20.32
CA TYR A 183 20.79 1.09 20.17
C TYR A 183 19.93 1.32 18.91
N SER A 184 19.59 0.23 18.20
CA SER A 184 18.70 0.29 17.04
C SER A 184 17.25 0.66 17.47
N ARG A 185 16.56 1.42 16.62
CA ARG A 185 15.13 1.76 16.82
C ARG A 185 14.24 0.80 16.03
N THR A 186 14.30 -0.49 16.35
CA THR A 186 13.37 -1.45 15.77
C THR A 186 11.96 -1.24 16.33
N LEU A 187 10.95 -1.79 15.64
CA LEU A 187 9.57 -1.69 16.13
C LEU A 187 9.40 -2.31 17.53
N LEU A 188 10.17 -3.37 17.84
CA LEU A 188 10.15 -4.03 19.14
C LEU A 188 10.71 -3.11 20.24
N GLU A 189 11.84 -2.42 19.98
CA GLU A 189 12.40 -1.45 20.94
C GLU A 189 11.45 -0.28 21.15
N VAL A 190 10.82 0.23 20.10
CA VAL A 190 9.81 1.30 20.21
C VAL A 190 8.62 0.85 21.07
N GLN A 191 8.13 -0.38 20.89
CA GLN A 191 7.05 -0.94 21.73
C GLN A 191 7.47 -1.09 23.19
N LYS A 192 8.69 -1.59 23.47
CA LYS A 192 9.23 -1.71 24.83
C LYS A 192 9.36 -0.35 25.51
N LEU A 193 9.90 0.65 24.81
CA LEU A 193 10.02 2.01 25.35
C LEU A 193 8.65 2.61 25.68
N ALA A 194 7.65 2.39 24.84
CA ALA A 194 6.28 2.83 25.10
C ALA A 194 5.68 2.11 26.32
N TYR A 195 5.89 0.80 26.44
CA TYR A 195 5.47 0.03 27.61
C TYR A 195 6.10 0.58 28.91
N PHE A 196 7.41 0.72 28.95
CA PHE A 196 8.11 1.24 30.15
C PHE A 196 7.70 2.67 30.47
N LEU A 197 7.44 3.52 29.47
CA LEU A 197 6.96 4.87 29.71
C LEU A 197 5.57 4.87 30.35
N GLN A 198 4.70 3.95 29.93
CA GLN A 198 3.37 3.78 30.55
C GLN A 198 3.45 3.23 31.96
N GLU A 199 4.31 2.22 32.23
CA GLU A 199 4.56 1.69 33.57
C GLU A 199 5.20 2.73 34.49
N ALA A 200 5.96 3.67 33.95
CA ALA A 200 6.50 4.81 34.71
C ALA A 200 5.47 5.90 35.02
N GLY A 201 4.20 5.71 34.62
CA GLY A 201 3.08 6.57 35.01
C GLY A 201 2.62 7.54 33.93
N GLU A 202 3.21 7.52 32.70
CA GLU A 202 2.69 8.35 31.60
C GLU A 202 1.41 7.72 31.01
N PRO A 203 0.26 8.40 30.97
CA PRO A 203 -1.02 7.81 30.58
C PRO A 203 -1.15 7.66 29.05
N LEU A 204 -0.37 6.75 28.48
CA LEU A 204 -0.37 6.49 27.04
C LEU A 204 -1.65 5.75 26.58
N ARG A 205 -2.37 5.10 27.49
CA ARG A 205 -3.60 4.32 27.24
C ARG A 205 -3.38 3.19 26.21
N LEU A 206 -2.21 2.57 26.24
CA LEU A 206 -1.88 1.44 25.39
C LEU A 206 -2.37 0.14 26.04
N ASN A 207 -3.02 -0.70 25.26
CA ASN A 207 -3.38 -2.06 25.69
C ASN A 207 -2.33 -3.03 25.15
N TYR A 208 -1.66 -3.73 26.04
CA TYR A 208 -0.71 -4.79 25.70
C TYR A 208 -1.36 -6.15 25.92
N GLU A 209 -1.36 -6.98 24.89
CA GLU A 209 -1.75 -8.38 25.02
C GLU A 209 -0.49 -9.25 24.95
N ALA A 210 -0.42 -10.28 25.77
CA ALA A 210 0.67 -11.24 25.71
C ALA A 210 0.66 -11.94 24.36
N GLY A 211 1.73 -11.74 23.57
CA GLY A 211 1.90 -12.44 22.32
C GLY A 211 2.15 -13.92 22.57
N HIS A 212 1.38 -14.78 21.94
CA HIS A 212 1.75 -16.20 21.87
C HIS A 212 2.91 -16.34 20.88
N TYR A 213 4.06 -16.80 21.38
CA TYR A 213 5.22 -17.20 20.59
C TYR A 213 5.02 -18.60 20.03
#